data_dca8b5d7b57fb4a45e2f37906497d637
#
_entry.id   dca8b5d7b57fb4a45e2f37906497d637
#
_cell.length_a   1.000
_cell.length_b   1.000
_cell.length_c   1.000
_cell.angle_alpha   90.00
_cell.angle_beta   90.00
_cell.angle_gamma   90.00
#
_symmetry.space_group_name_H-M   'P 1'
#
loop_
_entity.id
_entity.type
_entity.pdbx_description
1 polymer ?
#
loop_
_entity_poly.entity_id
_entity_poly.type
_entity_poly.pdbx_seq_one_letter_code
_entity_poly.pdbx_strand_id
1 'polypeptide(L)'
;MKTYKAAVLAGDGIGPLVMKEALKILTFIAQKYNFSFEFNEAKIGGASIDAYGVALSDETLKLCEQSDAILFGSVGGPKWDNLPIDQRPERASLLPLRKHFNLFANLRPCKIYESLTHVSPLKNEIIQKGVDILCVRELTGGIYFGKQDLGKESGYDTEIYTKKEIERIAHIAFESARIRKKKVHLIDKANVLASSILWREVVANVAKDYQDINLEYMYVDNAAMQIVKNPSIFDVMLCSNLFGDILSDELAAINGSLGLLSSASLNDKGFGLYEPAGGSAPDIAHLNIANPIAQILSAALMLKYSFKEEQAAQDIENAISLALAQGKMTKDLNAKSYLNTDEMGDCILEILKENNNG
;
A
#
# COMPACT_ATOMS: atom_id res chain seq x y z
N MET A 1 24.10 -15.53 10.09
CA MET A 1 22.66 -15.33 9.82
C MET A 1 22.47 -13.84 9.60
N LYS A 2 21.77 -13.45 8.55
CA LYS A 2 21.50 -12.03 8.25
C LYS A 2 20.41 -11.52 9.19
N THR A 3 20.59 -10.34 9.77
CA THR A 3 19.60 -9.69 10.64
C THR A 3 19.11 -8.42 9.98
N TYR A 4 17.80 -8.29 9.86
CA TYR A 4 17.14 -7.09 9.34
C TYR A 4 16.54 -6.28 10.49
N LYS A 5 16.74 -4.97 10.47
CA LYS A 5 16.16 -4.04 11.44
C LYS A 5 14.89 -3.43 10.88
N ALA A 6 13.77 -3.68 11.52
CA ALA A 6 12.49 -3.09 11.13
C ALA A 6 11.96 -2.16 12.23
N ALA A 7 11.71 -0.90 11.88
CA ALA A 7 10.93 -0.02 12.74
C ALA A 7 9.47 -0.45 12.68
N VAL A 8 8.88 -0.74 13.82
CA VAL A 8 7.47 -1.19 13.95
C VAL A 8 6.65 -0.06 14.55
N LEU A 9 5.80 0.54 13.74
CA LEU A 9 4.97 1.69 14.09
C LEU A 9 3.50 1.27 14.00
N ALA A 10 3.00 0.59 15.02
CA ALA A 10 1.64 0.02 15.00
C ALA A 10 0.53 1.08 14.91
N GLY A 11 0.73 2.26 15.53
CA GLY A 11 -0.18 3.39 15.45
C GLY A 11 -1.46 3.24 16.26
N ASP A 12 -2.60 3.57 15.63
CA ASP A 12 -3.90 3.76 16.26
C ASP A 12 -4.93 2.70 15.84
N GLY A 13 -6.05 2.65 16.55
CA GLY A 13 -7.21 1.83 16.19
C GLY A 13 -6.90 0.34 16.07
N ILE A 14 -7.17 -0.25 14.89
CA ILE A 14 -6.89 -1.67 14.61
C ILE A 14 -5.40 -1.94 14.39
N GLY A 15 -4.57 -0.90 14.18
CA GLY A 15 -3.16 -1.04 13.85
C GLY A 15 -2.39 -2.01 14.75
N PRO A 16 -2.44 -1.89 16.11
CA PRO A 16 -1.77 -2.82 17.02
C PRO A 16 -2.23 -4.28 16.87
N LEU A 17 -3.51 -4.51 16.61
CA LEU A 17 -4.06 -5.86 16.45
C LEU A 17 -3.52 -6.54 15.18
N VAL A 18 -3.64 -5.87 14.04
CA VAL A 18 -3.21 -6.44 12.75
C VAL A 18 -1.68 -6.52 12.66
N MET A 19 -0.95 -5.60 13.28
CA MET A 19 0.49 -5.60 13.38
C MET A 19 1.01 -6.83 14.12
N LYS A 20 0.39 -7.19 15.24
CA LYS A 20 0.73 -8.40 16.01
C LYS A 20 0.70 -9.65 15.12
N GLU A 21 -0.30 -9.78 14.27
CA GLU A 21 -0.42 -10.92 13.38
C GLU A 21 0.66 -10.91 12.28
N ALA A 22 0.99 -9.75 11.71
CA ALA A 22 2.08 -9.62 10.74
C ALA A 22 3.45 -9.98 11.36
N LEU A 23 3.74 -9.54 12.58
CA LEU A 23 4.99 -9.86 13.29
C LEU A 23 5.09 -11.37 13.60
N LYS A 24 3.98 -12.02 13.95
CA LYS A 24 3.89 -13.46 14.14
C LYS A 24 4.33 -14.23 12.87
N ILE A 25 3.80 -13.83 11.72
CA ILE A 25 4.13 -14.43 10.43
C ILE A 25 5.58 -14.16 10.05
N LEU A 26 6.06 -12.91 10.18
CA LEU A 26 7.46 -12.55 9.89
C LEU A 26 8.46 -13.34 10.74
N THR A 27 8.14 -13.57 12.02
CA THR A 27 9.00 -14.35 12.94
C THR A 27 9.16 -15.78 12.45
N PHE A 28 8.07 -16.42 12.03
CA PHE A 28 8.12 -17.79 11.50
C PHE A 28 8.88 -17.84 10.16
N ILE A 29 8.60 -16.93 9.24
CA ILE A 29 9.25 -16.86 7.92
C ILE A 29 10.76 -16.65 8.07
N ALA A 30 11.18 -15.80 9.01
CA ALA A 30 12.59 -15.56 9.28
C ALA A 30 13.32 -16.87 9.69
N GLN A 31 12.70 -17.67 10.55
CA GLN A 31 13.24 -18.98 10.94
C GLN A 31 13.31 -19.94 9.75
N LYS A 32 12.25 -20.02 8.95
CA LYS A 32 12.19 -20.89 7.76
C LYS A 32 13.29 -20.59 6.74
N TYR A 33 13.60 -19.30 6.53
CA TYR A 33 14.56 -18.84 5.52
C TYR A 33 15.95 -18.47 6.10
N ASN A 34 16.21 -18.82 7.37
CA ASN A 34 17.51 -18.65 8.03
C ASN A 34 18.03 -17.21 8.06
N PHE A 35 17.14 -16.26 8.35
CA PHE A 35 17.46 -14.88 8.71
C PHE A 35 16.77 -14.50 10.03
N SER A 36 17.00 -13.31 10.55
CA SER A 36 16.36 -12.81 11.77
C SER A 36 15.90 -11.38 11.61
N PHE A 37 14.96 -10.98 12.48
CA PHE A 37 14.54 -9.60 12.63
C PHE A 37 14.96 -9.03 13.98
N GLU A 38 15.32 -7.76 13.98
CA GLU A 38 15.33 -6.88 15.14
C GLU A 38 14.15 -5.92 14.96
N PHE A 39 13.04 -6.21 15.67
CA PHE A 39 11.85 -5.38 15.66
C PHE A 39 11.99 -4.27 16.71
N ASN A 40 12.05 -3.03 16.25
CA ASN A 40 12.16 -1.85 17.10
C ASN A 40 10.84 -1.11 17.11
N GLU A 41 10.09 -1.19 18.22
CA GLU A 41 8.76 -0.62 18.34
C GLU A 41 8.81 0.82 18.82
N ALA A 42 7.98 1.69 18.21
CA ALA A 42 7.79 3.07 18.66
C ALA A 42 6.33 3.52 18.45
N LYS A 43 5.93 4.52 19.22
CA LYS A 43 4.61 5.14 19.09
C LYS A 43 4.60 6.12 17.93
N ILE A 44 3.48 6.16 17.21
CA ILE A 44 3.22 7.05 16.08
C ILE A 44 1.76 7.49 16.08
N GLY A 45 1.44 8.60 15.41
CA GLY A 45 0.08 9.07 15.23
C GLY A 45 -0.56 9.55 16.54
N GLY A 46 -1.80 9.19 16.75
CA GLY A 46 -2.56 9.54 17.93
C GLY A 46 -2.01 8.94 19.21
N ALA A 47 -1.49 7.71 19.16
CA ALA A 47 -0.83 7.07 20.30
C ALA A 47 0.44 7.81 20.74
N SER A 48 1.14 8.46 19.80
CA SER A 48 2.28 9.33 20.11
C SER A 48 1.84 10.69 20.67
N ILE A 49 0.77 11.28 20.12
CA ILE A 49 0.18 12.52 20.68
C ILE A 49 -0.23 12.32 22.13
N ASP A 50 -0.90 11.22 22.44
CA ASP A 50 -1.36 10.90 23.80
C ASP A 50 -0.20 10.71 24.77
N ALA A 51 0.93 10.20 24.32
CA ALA A 51 2.09 9.91 25.17
C ALA A 51 3.07 11.08 25.27
N TYR A 52 3.27 11.82 24.18
CA TYR A 52 4.37 12.77 24.04
C TYR A 52 3.93 14.16 23.56
N GLY A 53 2.65 14.35 23.23
CA GLY A 53 2.10 15.62 22.74
C GLY A 53 2.37 15.89 21.25
N VAL A 54 3.03 14.97 20.53
CA VAL A 54 3.37 15.10 19.10
C VAL A 54 3.10 13.79 18.37
N ALA A 55 2.67 13.86 17.10
CA ALA A 55 2.32 12.66 16.31
C ALA A 55 3.55 11.85 15.87
N LEU A 56 4.71 12.49 15.75
CA LEU A 56 6.01 11.89 15.44
C LEU A 56 7.07 12.52 16.32
N SER A 57 7.63 11.75 17.26
CA SER A 57 8.71 12.22 18.12
C SER A 57 10.06 12.09 17.43
N ASP A 58 11.06 12.87 17.89
CA ASP A 58 12.43 12.81 17.39
C ASP A 58 13.05 11.42 17.64
N GLU A 59 12.69 10.75 18.76
CA GLU A 59 13.14 9.40 19.08
C GLU A 59 12.58 8.38 18.09
N THR A 60 11.29 8.49 17.73
CA THR A 60 10.67 7.63 16.72
C THR A 60 11.33 7.84 15.35
N LEU A 61 11.60 9.09 14.97
CA LEU A 61 12.28 9.38 13.70
C LEU A 61 13.69 8.79 13.67
N LYS A 62 14.48 8.96 14.74
CA LYS A 62 15.83 8.37 14.86
C LYS A 62 15.80 6.84 14.81
N LEU A 63 14.81 6.21 15.42
CA LEU A 63 14.61 4.76 15.34
C LEU A 63 14.37 4.32 13.88
N CYS A 64 13.55 5.05 13.14
CA CYS A 64 13.34 4.79 11.72
C CYS A 64 14.64 4.98 10.88
N GLU A 65 15.46 5.99 11.17
CA GLU A 65 16.74 6.25 10.51
C GLU A 65 17.76 5.11 10.74
N GLN A 66 17.66 4.41 11.86
CA GLN A 66 18.54 3.29 12.24
C GLN A 66 18.02 1.93 11.77
N SER A 67 16.88 1.91 11.10
CA SER A 67 16.22 0.70 10.59
C SER A 67 16.43 0.54 9.09
N ASP A 68 16.27 -0.69 8.60
CA ASP A 68 16.36 -1.02 7.16
C ASP A 68 15.03 -0.78 6.44
N ALA A 69 13.91 -0.80 7.18
CA ALA A 69 12.57 -0.54 6.68
C ALA A 69 11.61 -0.15 7.82
N ILE A 70 10.46 0.44 7.46
CA ILE A 70 9.38 0.75 8.40
C ILE A 70 8.17 -0.14 8.09
N LEU A 71 7.72 -0.90 9.08
CA LEU A 71 6.43 -1.58 9.06
C LEU A 71 5.44 -0.72 9.86
N PHE A 72 4.45 -0.19 9.17
CA PHE A 72 3.52 0.80 9.68
C PHE A 72 2.10 0.20 9.74
N GLY A 73 1.36 0.47 10.80
CA GLY A 73 -0.03 0.01 10.93
C GLY A 73 -1.01 1.03 10.37
N SER A 74 -1.67 1.76 11.26
CA SER A 74 -2.63 2.79 10.87
C SER A 74 -2.61 3.96 11.86
N VAL A 75 -2.98 5.15 11.41
CA VAL A 75 -3.03 6.35 12.27
C VAL A 75 -4.35 7.09 12.10
N GLY A 76 -4.69 7.88 13.12
CA GLY A 76 -5.87 8.73 13.11
C GLY A 76 -7.05 8.16 13.85
N GLY A 77 -8.07 9.01 13.98
CA GLY A 77 -9.34 8.69 14.63
C GLY A 77 -10.05 9.92 15.18
N PRO A 78 -11.35 9.81 15.48
CA PRO A 78 -12.21 10.95 15.88
C PRO A 78 -11.71 11.72 17.10
N LYS A 79 -10.91 11.08 17.96
CA LYS A 79 -10.34 11.68 19.15
C LYS A 79 -9.49 12.92 18.85
N TRP A 80 -8.81 12.94 17.70
CA TRP A 80 -7.86 13.99 17.32
C TRP A 80 -8.38 14.92 16.21
N ASP A 81 -9.65 14.78 15.78
CA ASP A 81 -10.26 15.61 14.72
C ASP A 81 -10.35 17.10 15.07
N ASN A 82 -10.38 17.42 16.37
CA ASN A 82 -10.43 18.80 16.85
C ASN A 82 -9.06 19.50 16.86
N LEU A 83 -7.96 18.79 16.59
CA LEU A 83 -6.65 19.39 16.49
C LEU A 83 -6.53 20.23 15.19
N PRO A 84 -5.67 21.27 15.18
CA PRO A 84 -5.30 21.96 13.96
C PRO A 84 -4.88 20.93 12.88
N ILE A 85 -5.22 21.22 11.62
CA ILE A 85 -5.03 20.27 10.50
C ILE A 85 -3.58 19.77 10.40
N ASP A 86 -2.60 20.64 10.63
CA ASP A 86 -1.17 20.34 10.61
C ASP A 86 -0.69 19.49 11.80
N GLN A 87 -1.51 19.35 12.85
CA GLN A 87 -1.21 18.54 14.03
C GLN A 87 -1.97 17.21 14.06
N ARG A 88 -2.87 16.97 13.12
CA ARG A 88 -3.62 15.70 13.05
C ARG A 88 -2.70 14.53 12.76
N PRO A 89 -2.98 13.33 13.30
CA PRO A 89 -2.10 12.16 13.24
C PRO A 89 -1.52 11.88 11.86
N GLU A 90 -2.35 11.79 10.82
CA GLU A 90 -1.93 11.44 9.47
C GLU A 90 -0.98 12.50 8.89
N ARG A 91 -1.35 13.77 9.06
CA ARG A 91 -0.61 14.89 8.50
C ARG A 91 0.68 15.18 9.24
N ALA A 92 0.68 14.98 10.56
CA ALA A 92 1.83 15.26 11.42
C ALA A 92 2.78 14.05 11.60
N SER A 93 2.45 12.86 11.07
CA SER A 93 3.32 11.70 11.17
C SER A 93 3.66 11.08 9.81
N LEU A 94 2.67 10.58 9.07
CA LEU A 94 2.90 9.83 7.83
C LEU A 94 3.50 10.68 6.72
N LEU A 95 3.00 11.90 6.49
CA LEU A 95 3.53 12.80 5.47
C LEU A 95 4.98 13.24 5.76
N PRO A 96 5.35 13.63 7.00
CA PRO A 96 6.73 13.88 7.37
C PRO A 96 7.67 12.68 7.14
N LEU A 97 7.26 11.45 7.51
CA LEU A 97 8.05 10.24 7.24
C LEU A 97 8.29 10.03 5.74
N ARG A 98 7.23 10.11 4.93
CA ARG A 98 7.35 9.98 3.46
C ARG A 98 8.31 11.01 2.86
N LYS A 99 8.24 12.25 3.33
CA LYS A 99 9.13 13.34 2.89
C LYS A 99 10.56 13.12 3.37
N HIS A 100 10.77 12.79 4.64
CA HIS A 100 12.09 12.60 5.25
C HIS A 100 12.90 11.52 4.55
N PHE A 101 12.27 10.36 4.28
CA PHE A 101 12.90 9.22 3.62
C PHE A 101 12.81 9.28 2.08
N ASN A 102 12.26 10.36 1.51
CA ASN A 102 12.04 10.52 0.07
C ASN A 102 11.32 9.30 -0.56
N LEU A 103 10.23 8.86 0.05
CA LEU A 103 9.44 7.71 -0.40
C LEU A 103 8.53 8.13 -1.56
N PHE A 104 9.08 8.19 -2.75
CA PHE A 104 8.40 8.75 -3.92
C PHE A 104 7.52 7.76 -4.68
N ALA A 105 7.80 6.46 -4.58
CA ALA A 105 7.09 5.43 -5.32
C ALA A 105 6.14 4.67 -4.39
N ASN A 106 4.83 4.86 -4.57
CA ASN A 106 3.83 4.10 -3.84
C ASN A 106 3.27 3.01 -4.74
N LEU A 107 3.43 1.76 -4.30
CA LEU A 107 2.99 0.55 -4.97
C LEU A 107 1.78 -0.01 -4.24
N ARG A 108 0.64 -0.09 -4.92
CA ARG A 108 -0.62 -0.61 -4.39
C ARG A 108 -1.13 -1.76 -5.28
N PRO A 109 -0.81 -3.02 -4.96
CA PRO A 109 -1.35 -4.16 -5.70
C PRO A 109 -2.83 -4.37 -5.37
N CYS A 110 -3.62 -4.61 -6.39
CA CYS A 110 -5.03 -4.99 -6.30
C CYS A 110 -5.24 -6.30 -7.05
N LYS A 111 -5.53 -7.36 -6.31
CA LYS A 111 -5.80 -8.69 -6.87
C LYS A 111 -7.14 -9.20 -6.34
N ILE A 112 -8.05 -9.54 -7.23
CA ILE A 112 -9.28 -10.26 -6.86
C ILE A 112 -8.97 -11.74 -6.85
N TYR A 113 -9.03 -12.36 -5.68
CA TYR A 113 -8.86 -13.80 -5.52
C TYR A 113 -10.09 -14.53 -6.10
N GLU A 114 -9.87 -15.65 -6.77
CA GLU A 114 -10.96 -16.42 -7.38
C GLU A 114 -12.03 -16.85 -6.34
N SER A 115 -11.59 -17.21 -5.14
CA SER A 115 -12.46 -17.55 -4.01
C SER A 115 -13.27 -16.38 -3.47
N LEU A 116 -12.89 -15.14 -3.78
CA LEU A 116 -13.55 -13.91 -3.31
C LEU A 116 -14.35 -13.16 -4.39
N THR A 117 -14.56 -13.76 -5.55
CA THR A 117 -15.36 -13.12 -6.61
C THR A 117 -16.76 -12.71 -6.14
N HIS A 118 -17.33 -13.44 -5.19
CA HIS A 118 -18.64 -13.17 -4.61
C HIS A 118 -18.67 -11.94 -3.66
N VAL A 119 -17.51 -11.48 -3.19
CA VAL A 119 -17.38 -10.29 -2.32
C VAL A 119 -17.22 -9.01 -3.16
N SER A 120 -16.69 -9.13 -4.37
CA SER A 120 -16.56 -8.00 -5.30
C SER A 120 -17.94 -7.42 -5.66
N PRO A 121 -18.10 -6.09 -5.69
CA PRO A 121 -19.34 -5.45 -6.15
C PRO A 121 -19.55 -5.58 -7.66
N LEU A 122 -18.54 -6.04 -8.40
CA LEU A 122 -18.62 -6.22 -9.85
C LEU A 122 -19.31 -7.54 -10.19
N LYS A 123 -19.98 -7.57 -11.35
CA LYS A 123 -20.56 -8.80 -11.88
C LYS A 123 -19.48 -9.82 -12.21
N ASN A 124 -19.75 -11.11 -11.99
CA ASN A 124 -18.81 -12.20 -12.28
C ASN A 124 -18.29 -12.19 -13.72
N GLU A 125 -19.12 -11.86 -14.72
CA GLU A 125 -18.75 -11.76 -16.13
C GLU A 125 -17.64 -10.71 -16.40
N ILE A 126 -17.51 -9.71 -15.53
CA ILE A 126 -16.47 -8.67 -15.62
C ILE A 126 -15.14 -9.18 -15.06
N ILE A 127 -15.19 -9.89 -13.93
CA ILE A 127 -14.00 -10.29 -13.16
C ILE A 127 -13.49 -11.69 -13.47
N GLN A 128 -14.27 -12.53 -14.15
CA GLN A 128 -13.91 -13.92 -14.50
C GLN A 128 -12.63 -14.05 -15.35
N LYS A 129 -12.20 -12.96 -16.02
CA LYS A 129 -10.93 -12.91 -16.75
C LYS A 129 -9.70 -12.74 -15.84
N GLY A 130 -9.94 -12.62 -14.53
CA GLY A 130 -8.93 -12.29 -13.53
C GLY A 130 -8.67 -10.78 -13.45
N VAL A 131 -8.46 -10.30 -12.23
CA VAL A 131 -8.07 -8.92 -11.96
C VAL A 131 -6.82 -8.98 -11.08
N ASP A 132 -5.72 -8.49 -11.64
CA ASP A 132 -4.43 -8.35 -10.96
C ASP A 132 -3.74 -7.12 -11.54
N ILE A 133 -3.85 -6.01 -10.80
CA ILE A 133 -3.44 -4.66 -11.20
C ILE A 133 -2.45 -4.13 -10.17
N LEU A 134 -1.38 -3.50 -10.63
CA LEU A 134 -0.48 -2.74 -9.77
C LEU A 134 -0.65 -1.24 -10.06
N CYS A 135 -1.15 -0.48 -9.10
CA CYS A 135 -1.13 0.97 -9.16
C CYS A 135 0.25 1.47 -8.67
N VAL A 136 0.97 2.16 -9.55
CA VAL A 136 2.24 2.84 -9.28
C VAL A 136 1.96 4.33 -9.24
N ARG A 137 1.92 4.88 -8.01
CA ARG A 137 1.58 6.27 -7.72
C ARG A 137 2.85 7.06 -7.36
N GLU A 138 3.09 8.19 -8.01
CA GLU A 138 4.07 9.17 -7.54
C GLU A 138 3.56 9.79 -6.23
N LEU A 139 4.40 9.87 -5.18
CA LEU A 139 3.93 10.16 -3.82
C LEU A 139 4.45 11.49 -3.25
N THR A 140 5.46 12.12 -3.85
CA THR A 140 6.17 13.26 -3.27
C THR A 140 6.05 14.56 -4.07
N GLY A 141 5.36 14.52 -5.20
CA GLY A 141 5.09 15.68 -6.06
C GLY A 141 3.60 15.99 -6.20
N GLY A 142 3.29 16.82 -7.17
CA GLY A 142 1.94 17.16 -7.57
C GLY A 142 1.21 18.12 -6.62
N ILE A 143 -0.11 18.04 -6.65
CA ILE A 143 -1.01 19.00 -5.98
C ILE A 143 -0.88 18.97 -4.44
N TYR A 144 -0.49 17.85 -3.83
CA TYR A 144 -0.35 17.72 -2.38
C TYR A 144 0.87 18.45 -1.82
N PHE A 145 1.86 18.76 -2.68
CA PHE A 145 3.12 19.40 -2.28
C PHE A 145 3.35 20.75 -2.98
N GLY A 146 2.44 21.14 -3.87
CA GLY A 146 2.46 22.43 -4.53
C GLY A 146 2.05 23.59 -3.60
N LYS A 147 2.16 24.80 -4.12
CA LYS A 147 1.66 25.97 -3.39
C LYS A 147 0.14 25.89 -3.27
N GLN A 148 -0.36 26.16 -2.07
CA GLN A 148 -1.78 26.21 -1.76
C GLN A 148 -2.08 27.43 -0.90
N ASP A 149 -3.27 27.99 -1.06
CA ASP A 149 -3.74 29.08 -0.22
C ASP A 149 -5.26 29.02 -0.07
N LEU A 150 -5.74 29.34 1.10
CA LEU A 150 -7.15 29.42 1.45
C LEU A 150 -7.47 30.83 1.92
N GLY A 151 -8.02 31.67 1.03
CA GLY A 151 -8.56 32.95 1.35
C GLY A 151 -10.02 32.89 1.81
N LYS A 152 -10.62 34.06 2.07
CA LYS A 152 -12.04 34.14 2.51
C LYS A 152 -13.04 33.84 1.38
N GLU A 153 -12.67 34.13 0.13
CA GLU A 153 -13.57 34.03 -1.03
C GLU A 153 -13.05 33.08 -2.13
N SER A 154 -11.80 32.64 -2.01
CA SER A 154 -11.18 31.74 -2.99
C SER A 154 -10.14 30.88 -2.34
N GLY A 155 -9.92 29.68 -2.89
CA GLY A 155 -8.81 28.80 -2.55
C GLY A 155 -8.17 28.26 -3.80
N TYR A 156 -6.86 27.96 -3.76
CA TYR A 156 -6.18 27.31 -4.88
C TYR A 156 -5.12 26.30 -4.39
N ASP A 157 -4.92 25.27 -5.21
CA ASP A 157 -3.84 24.31 -5.10
C ASP A 157 -3.10 24.27 -6.43
N THR A 158 -1.77 24.10 -6.39
CA THR A 158 -0.93 24.08 -7.59
C THR A 158 -0.38 22.69 -7.81
N GLU A 159 -0.66 22.10 -8.97
CA GLU A 159 -0.04 20.85 -9.38
C GLU A 159 1.27 21.12 -10.11
N ILE A 160 2.39 20.67 -9.54
CA ILE A 160 3.73 20.84 -10.12
C ILE A 160 4.44 19.48 -10.14
N TYR A 161 5.03 19.16 -11.31
CA TYR A 161 5.94 18.03 -11.49
C TYR A 161 7.18 18.48 -12.26
N THR A 162 8.32 17.96 -11.84
CA THR A 162 9.58 18.08 -12.60
C THR A 162 9.80 16.84 -13.48
N LYS A 163 10.58 16.97 -14.56
CA LYS A 163 10.96 15.82 -15.40
C LYS A 163 11.58 14.69 -14.57
N LYS A 164 12.45 15.02 -13.60
CA LYS A 164 13.12 14.04 -12.73
C LYS A 164 12.14 13.24 -11.87
N GLU A 165 11.11 13.87 -11.33
CA GLU A 165 10.08 13.17 -10.54
C GLU A 165 9.28 12.19 -11.39
N ILE A 166 8.92 12.59 -12.60
CA ILE A 166 8.19 11.73 -13.55
C ILE A 166 9.08 10.58 -14.03
N GLU A 167 10.33 10.87 -14.39
CA GLU A 167 11.30 9.89 -14.90
C GLU A 167 11.54 8.76 -13.90
N ARG A 168 11.83 9.09 -12.62
CA ARG A 168 12.10 8.08 -11.59
C ARG A 168 10.92 7.14 -11.33
N ILE A 169 9.68 7.66 -11.32
CA ILE A 169 8.50 6.83 -11.10
C ILE A 169 8.14 6.02 -12.34
N ALA A 170 8.40 6.56 -13.54
CA ALA A 170 8.22 5.82 -14.78
C ALA A 170 9.10 4.57 -14.84
N HIS A 171 10.39 4.68 -14.48
CA HIS A 171 11.27 3.52 -14.39
C HIS A 171 10.73 2.44 -13.45
N ILE A 172 10.20 2.81 -12.26
CA ILE A 172 9.57 1.86 -11.33
C ILE A 172 8.37 1.16 -11.97
N ALA A 173 7.54 1.89 -12.72
CA ALA A 173 6.38 1.31 -13.39
C ALA A 173 6.79 0.33 -14.51
N PHE A 174 7.77 0.68 -15.33
CA PHE A 174 8.26 -0.19 -16.40
C PHE A 174 8.98 -1.43 -15.85
N GLU A 175 9.85 -1.30 -14.83
CA GLU A 175 10.48 -2.45 -14.17
C GLU A 175 9.43 -3.37 -13.52
N SER A 176 8.41 -2.80 -12.90
CA SER A 176 7.30 -3.58 -12.37
C SER A 176 6.54 -4.33 -13.47
N ALA A 177 6.27 -3.69 -14.60
CA ALA A 177 5.59 -4.32 -15.72
C ALA A 177 6.41 -5.45 -16.37
N ARG A 178 7.76 -5.33 -16.38
CA ARG A 178 8.67 -6.32 -16.99
C ARG A 178 8.53 -7.72 -16.37
N ILE A 179 8.29 -7.78 -15.05
CA ILE A 179 8.09 -9.03 -14.30
C ILE A 179 6.61 -9.43 -14.19
N ARG A 180 5.71 -8.72 -14.86
CA ARG A 180 4.26 -8.96 -14.90
C ARG A 180 3.82 -9.24 -16.34
N LYS A 181 2.71 -8.62 -16.80
CA LYS A 181 2.12 -8.85 -18.14
C LYS A 181 2.70 -7.92 -19.23
N LYS A 182 3.79 -7.19 -18.92
CA LYS A 182 4.50 -6.28 -19.83
C LYS A 182 3.64 -5.16 -20.42
N LYS A 183 2.78 -4.58 -19.62
CA LYS A 183 1.89 -3.49 -20.03
C LYS A 183 1.86 -2.38 -18.99
N VAL A 184 2.05 -1.14 -19.45
CA VAL A 184 1.90 0.07 -18.63
C VAL A 184 0.80 0.94 -19.23
N HIS A 185 -0.17 1.33 -18.40
CA HIS A 185 -1.09 2.41 -18.71
C HIS A 185 -0.65 3.67 -17.98
N LEU A 186 -0.23 4.69 -18.71
CA LEU A 186 -0.10 6.04 -18.14
C LEU A 186 -1.48 6.66 -18.02
N ILE A 187 -1.88 6.94 -16.78
CA ILE A 187 -3.18 7.57 -16.48
C ILE A 187 -2.98 9.07 -16.29
N ASP A 188 -3.60 9.85 -17.13
CA ASP A 188 -3.37 11.29 -17.21
C ASP A 188 -4.64 12.11 -17.55
N LYS A 189 -4.48 13.42 -17.64
CA LYS A 189 -5.51 14.36 -18.13
C LYS A 189 -4.90 15.34 -19.15
N ALA A 190 -4.09 14.84 -20.08
CA ALA A 190 -3.30 15.65 -21.01
C ALA A 190 -4.14 16.52 -21.98
N ASN A 191 -5.42 16.25 -22.11
CA ASN A 191 -6.33 17.11 -22.86
C ASN A 191 -6.68 18.43 -22.13
N VAL A 192 -6.33 18.56 -20.83
CA VAL A 192 -6.64 19.74 -20.00
C VAL A 192 -5.43 20.24 -19.24
N LEU A 193 -4.62 19.35 -18.64
CA LEU A 193 -3.55 19.71 -17.70
C LEU A 193 -2.19 19.77 -18.38
N ALA A 194 -1.47 20.89 -18.21
CA ALA A 194 -0.08 21.05 -18.69
C ALA A 194 0.88 20.06 -18.02
N SER A 195 0.70 19.78 -16.73
CA SER A 195 1.46 18.74 -16.01
C SER A 195 1.34 17.38 -16.67
N SER A 196 0.13 16.98 -17.08
CA SER A 196 -0.12 15.71 -17.77
C SER A 196 0.50 15.65 -19.17
N ILE A 197 0.62 16.79 -19.89
CA ILE A 197 1.37 16.86 -21.16
C ILE A 197 2.85 16.54 -20.90
N LEU A 198 3.44 17.14 -19.87
CA LEU A 198 4.82 16.85 -19.46
C LEU A 198 5.00 15.38 -19.08
N TRP A 199 4.03 14.80 -18.35
CA TRP A 199 4.04 13.37 -18.02
C TRP A 199 4.12 12.50 -19.26
N ARG A 200 3.30 12.75 -20.28
CA ARG A 200 3.35 12.00 -21.56
C ARG A 200 4.70 12.11 -22.25
N GLU A 201 5.26 13.33 -22.33
CA GLU A 201 6.57 13.56 -22.95
C GLU A 201 7.68 12.76 -22.29
N VAL A 202 7.76 12.82 -20.93
CA VAL A 202 8.80 12.15 -20.17
C VAL A 202 8.63 10.64 -20.19
N VAL A 203 7.41 10.13 -19.95
CA VAL A 203 7.14 8.68 -19.95
C VAL A 203 7.38 8.07 -21.33
N ALA A 204 6.99 8.77 -22.42
CA ALA A 204 7.30 8.32 -23.78
C ALA A 204 8.82 8.26 -24.04
N ASN A 205 9.60 9.16 -23.43
CA ASN A 205 11.05 9.12 -23.55
C ASN A 205 11.66 7.93 -22.79
N VAL A 206 11.22 7.70 -21.54
CA VAL A 206 11.65 6.55 -20.72
C VAL A 206 11.28 5.22 -21.39
N ALA A 207 10.11 5.14 -22.03
CA ALA A 207 9.64 3.93 -22.71
C ALA A 207 10.61 3.43 -23.81
N LYS A 208 11.48 4.29 -24.35
CA LYS A 208 12.48 3.89 -25.35
C LYS A 208 13.49 2.88 -24.82
N ASP A 209 13.73 2.88 -23.50
CA ASP A 209 14.62 1.93 -22.81
C ASP A 209 13.91 0.61 -22.47
N TYR A 210 12.58 0.52 -22.71
CA TYR A 210 11.71 -0.60 -22.35
C TYR A 210 10.89 -1.09 -23.53
N GLN A 211 11.56 -1.37 -24.68
CA GLN A 211 10.92 -1.77 -25.95
C GLN A 211 10.12 -3.08 -25.86
N ASP A 212 10.37 -3.89 -24.83
CA ASP A 212 9.64 -5.12 -24.56
C ASP A 212 8.32 -4.90 -23.80
N ILE A 213 7.97 -3.64 -23.47
CA ILE A 213 6.78 -3.27 -22.67
C ILE A 213 5.85 -2.40 -23.51
N ASN A 214 4.56 -2.77 -23.53
CA ASN A 214 3.52 -1.99 -24.19
C ASN A 214 3.10 -0.80 -23.31
N LEU A 215 3.31 0.42 -23.80
CA LEU A 215 2.84 1.66 -23.19
C LEU A 215 1.53 2.13 -23.85
N GLU A 216 0.49 2.25 -23.07
CA GLU A 216 -0.80 2.85 -23.46
C GLU A 216 -1.09 4.11 -22.64
N TYR A 217 -1.83 5.03 -23.23
CA TYR A 217 -2.26 6.27 -22.57
C TYR A 217 -3.75 6.23 -22.34
N MET A 218 -4.18 6.62 -21.16
CA MET A 218 -5.60 6.67 -20.84
C MET A 218 -5.92 7.89 -19.98
N TYR A 219 -6.96 8.64 -20.37
CA TYR A 219 -7.45 9.71 -19.52
C TYR A 219 -8.06 9.14 -18.23
N VAL A 220 -7.84 9.84 -17.12
CA VAL A 220 -8.24 9.39 -15.79
C VAL A 220 -9.72 9.10 -15.65
N ASP A 221 -10.58 9.89 -16.28
CA ASP A 221 -12.04 9.67 -16.33
C ASP A 221 -12.41 8.37 -17.07
N ASN A 222 -11.70 8.05 -18.16
CA ASN A 222 -11.88 6.77 -18.83
C ASN A 222 -11.29 5.61 -17.99
N ALA A 223 -10.15 5.82 -17.31
CA ALA A 223 -9.57 4.81 -16.45
C ALA A 223 -10.53 4.41 -15.32
N ALA A 224 -11.16 5.38 -14.65
CA ALA A 224 -12.18 5.13 -13.64
C ALA A 224 -13.35 4.30 -14.21
N MET A 225 -13.84 4.64 -15.40
CA MET A 225 -14.88 3.82 -16.07
C MET A 225 -14.40 2.40 -16.38
N GLN A 226 -13.15 2.22 -16.86
CA GLN A 226 -12.61 0.92 -17.25
C GLN A 226 -12.32 0.02 -16.05
N ILE A 227 -11.93 0.58 -14.90
CA ILE A 227 -11.77 -0.17 -13.64
C ILE A 227 -13.06 -0.90 -13.30
N VAL A 228 -14.22 -0.27 -13.49
CA VAL A 228 -15.54 -0.88 -13.22
C VAL A 228 -16.02 -1.78 -14.37
N LYS A 229 -15.77 -1.41 -15.63
CA LYS A 229 -16.34 -2.09 -16.80
C LYS A 229 -15.48 -3.24 -17.34
N ASN A 230 -14.16 -3.12 -17.27
CA ASN A 230 -13.22 -4.07 -17.85
C ASN A 230 -11.84 -3.99 -17.16
N PRO A 231 -11.75 -4.26 -15.84
CA PRO A 231 -10.50 -4.11 -15.08
C PRO A 231 -9.36 -5.00 -15.59
N SER A 232 -9.67 -6.10 -16.28
CA SER A 232 -8.67 -7.04 -16.81
C SER A 232 -7.76 -6.48 -17.91
N ILE A 233 -8.05 -5.27 -18.46
CA ILE A 233 -7.18 -4.62 -19.44
C ILE A 233 -5.91 -4.04 -18.81
N PHE A 234 -5.96 -3.77 -17.50
CA PHE A 234 -4.84 -3.18 -16.76
C PHE A 234 -3.85 -4.25 -16.28
N ASP A 235 -2.58 -3.88 -16.27
CA ASP A 235 -1.50 -4.58 -15.60
C ASP A 235 -0.82 -3.62 -14.61
N VAL A 236 -0.06 -2.66 -15.11
CA VAL A 236 0.52 -1.58 -14.31
C VAL A 236 -0.15 -0.26 -14.69
N MET A 237 -0.70 0.44 -13.71
CA MET A 237 -1.24 1.79 -13.86
C MET A 237 -0.24 2.78 -13.29
N LEU A 238 0.38 3.59 -14.13
CA LEU A 238 1.28 4.68 -13.72
C LEU A 238 0.48 5.96 -13.56
N CYS A 239 0.48 6.52 -12.35
CA CYS A 239 -0.38 7.62 -11.98
C CYS A 239 0.39 8.76 -11.29
N SER A 240 -0.07 10.01 -11.50
CA SER A 240 0.27 11.14 -10.65
C SER A 240 -0.28 10.94 -9.22
N ASN A 241 0.15 11.79 -8.28
CA ASN A 241 -0.19 11.64 -6.86
C ASN A 241 -1.72 11.59 -6.63
N LEU A 242 -2.45 12.62 -7.08
CA LEU A 242 -3.91 12.70 -6.87
C LEU A 242 -4.66 11.59 -7.62
N PHE A 243 -4.32 11.35 -8.88
CA PHE A 243 -5.01 10.32 -9.67
C PHE A 243 -4.75 8.92 -9.11
N GLY A 244 -3.52 8.65 -8.69
CA GLY A 244 -3.16 7.38 -8.06
C GLY A 244 -3.86 7.15 -6.73
N ASP A 245 -4.12 8.20 -5.95
CA ASP A 245 -4.89 8.12 -4.71
C ASP A 245 -6.33 7.67 -4.97
N ILE A 246 -7.02 8.43 -5.82
CA ILE A 246 -8.43 8.18 -6.14
C ILE A 246 -8.63 6.80 -6.78
N LEU A 247 -7.82 6.47 -7.80
CA LEU A 247 -7.99 5.21 -8.53
C LEU A 247 -7.57 3.99 -7.71
N SER A 248 -6.60 4.11 -6.82
CA SER A 248 -6.26 2.98 -5.94
C SER A 248 -7.34 2.69 -4.91
N ASP A 249 -8.09 3.69 -4.44
CA ASP A 249 -9.24 3.50 -3.57
C ASP A 249 -10.44 2.90 -4.35
N GLU A 250 -10.61 3.26 -5.62
CA GLU A 250 -11.56 2.58 -6.51
C GLU A 250 -11.18 1.12 -6.74
N LEU A 251 -9.90 0.82 -6.97
CA LEU A 251 -9.38 -0.57 -7.04
C LEU A 251 -9.64 -1.33 -5.74
N ALA A 252 -9.52 -0.65 -4.59
CA ALA A 252 -9.91 -1.20 -3.30
C ALA A 252 -11.38 -1.61 -3.25
N ALA A 253 -12.24 -0.73 -3.70
CA ALA A 253 -13.68 -0.97 -3.69
C ALA A 253 -14.06 -2.18 -4.55
N ILE A 254 -13.46 -2.34 -5.74
CA ILE A 254 -13.75 -3.50 -6.60
C ILE A 254 -13.20 -4.82 -6.06
N ASN A 255 -12.17 -4.77 -5.20
CA ASN A 255 -11.64 -5.97 -4.54
C ASN A 255 -12.58 -6.53 -3.45
N GLY A 256 -13.50 -5.72 -2.97
CA GLY A 256 -14.53 -6.11 -2.01
C GLY A 256 -14.16 -5.89 -0.55
N SER A 257 -12.90 -5.65 -0.20
CA SER A 257 -12.47 -5.29 1.14
C SER A 257 -11.17 -4.49 1.17
N LEU A 258 -11.16 -3.39 1.93
CA LEU A 258 -9.95 -2.63 2.28
C LEU A 258 -8.93 -3.48 3.06
N GLY A 259 -9.40 -4.49 3.79
CA GLY A 259 -8.57 -5.43 4.55
C GLY A 259 -7.71 -6.37 3.71
N LEU A 260 -7.77 -6.28 2.38
CA LEU A 260 -6.93 -7.03 1.43
C LEU A 260 -5.86 -6.17 0.74
N LEU A 261 -5.83 -4.86 1.00
CA LEU A 261 -4.97 -3.94 0.27
C LEU A 261 -3.72 -3.58 1.03
N SER A 262 -2.61 -4.12 0.57
CA SER A 262 -1.28 -3.75 0.99
C SER A 262 -0.73 -2.56 0.21
N SER A 263 0.23 -1.87 0.80
CA SER A 263 0.90 -0.73 0.19
C SER A 263 2.39 -0.71 0.57
N ALA A 264 3.22 -0.33 -0.39
CA ALA A 264 4.65 -0.08 -0.19
C ALA A 264 4.98 1.33 -0.69
N SER A 265 5.60 2.14 0.15
CA SER A 265 6.15 3.45 -0.22
C SER A 265 7.67 3.36 -0.21
N LEU A 266 8.32 3.56 -1.37
CA LEU A 266 9.73 3.23 -1.59
C LEU A 266 10.54 4.45 -2.01
N ASN A 267 11.84 4.45 -1.65
CA ASN A 267 12.83 5.34 -2.24
C ASN A 267 13.76 4.61 -3.22
N ASP A 268 14.69 5.35 -3.82
CA ASP A 268 15.67 4.84 -4.77
C ASP A 268 16.77 3.96 -4.17
N LYS A 269 16.88 3.92 -2.83
CA LYS A 269 17.90 3.14 -2.09
C LYS A 269 17.36 1.78 -1.60
N GLY A 270 16.10 1.47 -1.87
CA GLY A 270 15.46 0.25 -1.39
C GLY A 270 14.90 0.35 0.03
N PHE A 271 14.98 1.52 0.69
CA PHE A 271 14.27 1.75 1.94
C PHE A 271 12.78 1.98 1.66
N GLY A 272 11.92 1.42 2.50
CA GLY A 272 10.48 1.50 2.33
C GLY A 272 9.69 1.60 3.63
N LEU A 273 8.48 2.15 3.50
CA LEU A 273 7.43 2.13 4.50
C LEU A 273 6.28 1.28 3.95
N TYR A 274 5.85 0.30 4.76
CA TYR A 274 4.90 -0.73 4.37
C TYR A 274 3.69 -0.68 5.30
N GLU A 275 2.51 -0.42 4.74
CA GLU A 275 1.28 -0.18 5.49
C GLU A 275 0.07 -0.77 4.75
N PRO A 276 -1.00 -1.18 5.45
CA PRO A 276 -2.29 -1.42 4.80
C PRO A 276 -2.86 -0.10 4.26
N ALA A 277 -3.55 -0.15 3.12
CA ALA A 277 -4.15 1.05 2.53
C ALA A 277 -5.43 1.51 3.26
N GLY A 278 -5.94 0.72 4.20
CA GLY A 278 -7.12 1.04 5.02
C GLY A 278 -6.82 1.98 6.19
N GLY A 279 -7.87 2.57 6.75
CA GLY A 279 -7.78 3.44 7.93
C GLY A 279 -7.67 2.68 9.25
N SER A 280 -7.64 3.43 10.35
CA SER A 280 -7.49 2.91 11.72
C SER A 280 -8.72 2.21 12.30
N ALA A 281 -9.90 2.37 11.70
CA ALA A 281 -11.18 1.76 12.09
C ALA A 281 -11.38 1.64 13.62
N PRO A 282 -11.38 2.78 14.36
CA PRO A 282 -11.39 2.79 15.82
C PRO A 282 -12.65 2.17 16.43
N ASP A 283 -13.74 2.14 15.68
CA ASP A 283 -15.03 1.54 16.04
C ASP A 283 -14.96 0.02 16.24
N ILE A 284 -14.06 -0.67 15.54
CA ILE A 284 -13.88 -2.13 15.64
C ILE A 284 -12.58 -2.55 16.34
N ALA A 285 -11.75 -1.61 16.76
CA ALA A 285 -10.43 -1.88 17.32
C ALA A 285 -10.45 -2.79 18.58
N HIS A 286 -11.55 -2.78 19.34
CA HIS A 286 -11.72 -3.58 20.55
C HIS A 286 -12.45 -4.91 20.31
N LEU A 287 -12.87 -5.21 19.07
CA LEU A 287 -13.74 -6.35 18.76
C LEU A 287 -12.99 -7.58 18.26
N ASN A 288 -11.69 -7.51 18.02
CA ASN A 288 -10.87 -8.61 17.45
C ASN A 288 -11.41 -9.17 16.12
N ILE A 289 -12.02 -8.32 15.28
CA ILE A 289 -12.64 -8.70 14.01
C ILE A 289 -12.00 -8.04 12.78
N ALA A 290 -10.96 -7.24 12.99
CA ALA A 290 -10.24 -6.58 11.90
C ALA A 290 -9.51 -7.62 11.04
N ASN A 291 -9.54 -7.44 9.73
CA ASN A 291 -8.83 -8.30 8.79
C ASN A 291 -7.32 -8.02 8.83
N PRO A 292 -6.45 -8.97 9.22
CA PRO A 292 -5.02 -8.75 9.29
C PRO A 292 -4.29 -8.94 7.94
N ILE A 293 -4.98 -9.42 6.91
CA ILE A 293 -4.37 -9.83 5.63
C ILE A 293 -3.62 -8.67 4.98
N ALA A 294 -4.18 -7.46 4.95
CA ALA A 294 -3.51 -6.31 4.34
C ALA A 294 -2.18 -5.96 5.04
N GLN A 295 -2.13 -6.06 6.37
CA GLN A 295 -0.89 -5.85 7.14
C GLN A 295 0.13 -6.97 6.88
N ILE A 296 -0.31 -8.22 6.80
CA ILE A 296 0.54 -9.38 6.49
C ILE A 296 1.07 -9.28 5.05
N LEU A 297 0.24 -8.87 4.09
CA LEU A 297 0.67 -8.61 2.71
C LEU A 297 1.64 -7.41 2.63
N SER A 298 1.45 -6.36 3.45
CA SER A 298 2.39 -5.24 3.53
C SER A 298 3.75 -5.71 4.07
N ALA A 299 3.76 -6.62 5.04
CA ALA A 299 4.98 -7.27 5.50
C ALA A 299 5.63 -8.15 4.41
N ALA A 300 4.85 -8.83 3.58
CA ALA A 300 5.38 -9.56 2.42
C ALA A 300 6.00 -8.60 1.37
N LEU A 301 5.41 -7.44 1.13
CA LEU A 301 6.02 -6.41 0.28
C LEU A 301 7.35 -5.90 0.86
N MET A 302 7.48 -5.78 2.19
CA MET A 302 8.72 -5.41 2.86
C MET A 302 9.82 -6.46 2.60
N LEU A 303 9.50 -7.73 2.73
CA LEU A 303 10.41 -8.83 2.37
C LEU A 303 10.86 -8.72 0.92
N LYS A 304 9.94 -8.51 0.02
CA LYS A 304 10.20 -8.44 -1.43
C LYS A 304 11.04 -7.22 -1.84
N TYR A 305 10.62 -6.02 -1.41
CA TYR A 305 11.21 -4.79 -1.94
C TYR A 305 12.42 -4.29 -1.16
N SER A 306 12.40 -4.29 0.18
CA SER A 306 13.54 -3.83 0.98
C SER A 306 14.55 -4.93 1.23
N PHE A 307 14.10 -6.15 1.55
CA PHE A 307 15.01 -7.20 2.00
C PHE A 307 15.43 -8.17 0.90
N LYS A 308 14.75 -8.16 -0.26
CA LYS A 308 15.01 -9.05 -1.42
C LYS A 308 14.84 -10.53 -1.09
N GLU A 309 13.95 -10.83 -0.16
CA GLU A 309 13.54 -12.18 0.26
C GLU A 309 12.27 -12.59 -0.52
N GLU A 310 12.39 -12.72 -1.84
CA GLU A 310 11.26 -12.90 -2.76
C GLU A 310 10.49 -14.20 -2.49
N GLN A 311 11.20 -15.30 -2.22
CA GLN A 311 10.56 -16.59 -1.95
C GLN A 311 9.78 -16.56 -0.62
N ALA A 312 10.34 -15.90 0.40
CA ALA A 312 9.67 -15.72 1.69
C ALA A 312 8.38 -14.89 1.55
N ALA A 313 8.41 -13.85 0.73
CA ALA A 313 7.23 -13.06 0.41
C ALA A 313 6.17 -13.89 -0.34
N GLN A 314 6.60 -14.66 -1.35
CA GLN A 314 5.71 -15.51 -2.14
C GLN A 314 5.02 -16.59 -1.30
N ASP A 315 5.72 -17.18 -0.34
CA ASP A 315 5.13 -18.17 0.56
C ASP A 315 3.99 -17.57 1.41
N ILE A 316 4.15 -16.33 1.88
CA ILE A 316 3.09 -15.61 2.60
C ILE A 316 1.88 -15.38 1.67
N GLU A 317 2.11 -14.89 0.45
CA GLU A 317 1.04 -14.66 -0.52
C GLU A 317 0.30 -15.95 -0.88
N ASN A 318 1.03 -17.07 -1.04
CA ASN A 318 0.45 -18.38 -1.33
C ASN A 318 -0.37 -18.91 -0.14
N ALA A 319 0.12 -18.75 1.10
CA ALA A 319 -0.61 -19.17 2.29
C ALA A 319 -1.93 -18.41 2.46
N ILE A 320 -1.94 -17.10 2.21
CA ILE A 320 -3.15 -16.28 2.21
C ILE A 320 -4.12 -16.76 1.11
N SER A 321 -3.62 -16.98 -0.10
CA SER A 321 -4.44 -17.46 -1.22
C SER A 321 -5.09 -18.81 -0.88
N LEU A 322 -4.34 -19.72 -0.26
CA LEU A 322 -4.83 -21.03 0.15
C LEU A 322 -5.86 -20.94 1.29
N ALA A 323 -5.62 -20.11 2.31
CA ALA A 323 -6.57 -19.86 3.37
C ALA A 323 -7.93 -19.39 2.82
N LEU A 324 -7.90 -18.40 1.92
CA LEU A 324 -9.10 -17.87 1.28
C LEU A 324 -9.80 -18.92 0.39
N ALA A 325 -9.03 -19.74 -0.33
CA ALA A 325 -9.58 -20.84 -1.14
C ALA A 325 -10.26 -21.93 -0.30
N GLN A 326 -9.79 -22.14 0.94
CA GLN A 326 -10.40 -23.03 1.92
C GLN A 326 -11.61 -22.41 2.63
N GLY A 327 -12.05 -21.21 2.25
CA GLY A 327 -13.16 -20.50 2.86
C GLY A 327 -12.86 -19.90 4.23
N LYS A 328 -11.57 -19.78 4.61
CA LYS A 328 -11.12 -19.11 5.84
C LYS A 328 -11.13 -17.61 5.60
N MET A 329 -12.08 -16.92 6.18
CA MET A 329 -12.35 -15.50 5.89
C MET A 329 -12.61 -14.74 7.18
N THR A 330 -12.27 -13.46 7.19
CA THR A 330 -12.65 -12.53 8.26
C THR A 330 -14.05 -11.96 8.04
N LYS A 331 -14.58 -11.25 9.01
CA LYS A 331 -15.96 -10.77 9.04
C LYS A 331 -16.33 -9.87 7.87
N ASP A 332 -15.41 -9.07 7.38
CA ASP A 332 -15.58 -8.18 6.21
C ASP A 332 -15.75 -8.97 4.89
N LEU A 333 -15.19 -10.17 4.83
CA LEU A 333 -15.29 -11.07 3.67
C LEU A 333 -16.46 -12.05 3.78
N ASN A 334 -16.83 -12.48 4.98
CA ASN A 334 -17.95 -13.38 5.23
C ASN A 334 -18.59 -13.12 6.60
N ALA A 335 -19.64 -12.32 6.63
CA ALA A 335 -20.31 -11.94 7.87
C ALA A 335 -21.04 -13.09 8.61
N LYS A 336 -21.31 -14.22 7.94
CA LYS A 336 -22.07 -15.35 8.53
C LYS A 336 -21.18 -16.37 9.23
N SER A 337 -19.99 -16.57 8.72
CA SER A 337 -19.02 -17.53 9.27
C SER A 337 -17.63 -16.96 9.03
N TYR A 338 -16.97 -16.50 10.08
CA TYR A 338 -15.71 -15.79 9.98
C TYR A 338 -14.72 -16.19 11.07
N LEU A 339 -13.45 -15.93 10.82
CA LEU A 339 -12.36 -15.97 11.78
C LEU A 339 -12.14 -14.57 12.37
N ASN A 340 -11.83 -14.52 13.65
CA ASN A 340 -11.34 -13.29 14.29
C ASN A 340 -9.95 -12.92 13.78
N THR A 341 -9.45 -11.75 14.18
CA THR A 341 -8.14 -11.25 13.73
C THR A 341 -7.00 -12.23 14.04
N ASP A 342 -6.92 -12.69 15.27
CA ASP A 342 -5.91 -13.65 15.74
C ASP A 342 -6.07 -15.05 15.13
N GLU A 343 -7.31 -15.53 15.02
CA GLU A 343 -7.61 -16.81 14.37
C GLU A 343 -7.21 -16.82 12.88
N MET A 344 -7.38 -15.70 12.18
CA MET A 344 -6.94 -15.57 10.80
C MET A 344 -5.42 -15.57 10.68
N GLY A 345 -4.72 -14.89 11.59
CA GLY A 345 -3.26 -14.93 11.66
C GLY A 345 -2.74 -16.33 11.97
N ASP A 346 -3.37 -17.04 12.91
CA ASP A 346 -3.01 -18.43 13.25
C ASP A 346 -3.26 -19.39 12.08
N CYS A 347 -4.38 -19.24 11.37
CA CYS A 347 -4.69 -20.04 10.18
C CYS A 347 -3.61 -19.89 9.10
N ILE A 348 -3.19 -18.65 8.79
CA ILE A 348 -2.11 -18.40 7.82
C ILE A 348 -0.79 -19.03 8.30
N LEU A 349 -0.48 -18.93 9.59
CA LEU A 349 0.72 -19.53 10.18
C LEU A 349 0.71 -21.06 10.08
N GLU A 350 -0.41 -21.71 10.33
CA GLU A 350 -0.55 -23.16 10.21
C GLU A 350 -0.31 -23.62 8.77
N ILE A 351 -0.90 -22.97 7.79
CA ILE A 351 -0.65 -23.25 6.36
C ILE A 351 0.83 -23.11 6.01
N LEU A 352 1.50 -22.06 6.51
CA LEU A 352 2.93 -21.88 6.28
C LEU A 352 3.78 -22.99 6.89
N LYS A 353 3.39 -23.54 8.05
CA LYS A 353 4.06 -24.68 8.71
C LYS A 353 3.86 -25.98 7.95
N GLU A 354 2.64 -26.25 7.48
CA GLU A 354 2.33 -27.45 6.70
C GLU A 354 3.14 -27.50 5.40
N ASN A 355 3.22 -26.39 4.69
CA ASN A 355 4.01 -26.28 3.45
C ASN A 355 5.53 -26.33 3.68
N ASN A 356 6.01 -26.36 4.93
CA ASN A 356 7.42 -26.51 5.27
C ASN A 356 7.83 -27.98 5.48
N ASN A 357 6.85 -28.88 5.68
CA ASN A 357 7.08 -30.29 5.98
C ASN A 357 6.97 -31.22 4.74
N GLY A 358 6.75 -30.67 3.56
CA GLY A 358 6.72 -31.39 2.27
C GLY A 358 7.90 -30.98 1.39
#